data_28711973382e5a781ace4befae611b99
#
_entry.id   28711973382e5a781ace4befae611b99
#
_cell.length_a   1.000
_cell.length_b   1.000
_cell.length_c   1.000
_cell.angle_alpha   90.00
_cell.angle_beta   90.00
_cell.angle_gamma   90.00
#
_symmetry.space_group_name_H-M   'P 1'
#
loop_
_entity.id
_entity.type
_entity.pdbx_description
1 polymer ?
#
loop_
_entity_poly.entity_id
_entity_poly.type
_entity_poly.pdbx_seq_one_letter_code
_entity_poly.pdbx_strand_id
1 'polypeptide(L)'
;MISVCMATYNGEKYIVEQINSILSQIKESDELVISDDGSNDTTIEKVLSFHDQRIRIYHGHFHSPIYNFENAIKHAKGDVIFLSDQDDIWLPGRV
;
A
#
# COMPACT_ATOMS: atom_id res chain seq x y z
N MET A 1 2.06 -2.53 -16.68
CA MET A 1 1.36 -2.49 -15.39
C MET A 1 2.29 -2.02 -14.29
N ILE A 2 1.83 -1.10 -13.49
CA ILE A 2 2.57 -0.56 -12.36
C ILE A 2 2.08 -1.23 -11.08
N SER A 3 3.02 -1.62 -10.20
CA SER A 3 2.73 -2.05 -8.85
C SER A 3 3.28 -1.03 -7.87
N VAL A 4 2.41 -0.46 -7.04
CA VAL A 4 2.84 0.37 -5.91
C VAL A 4 2.86 -0.52 -4.68
N CYS A 5 4.00 -0.65 -4.04
CA CYS A 5 4.16 -1.48 -2.85
C CYS A 5 4.24 -0.63 -1.60
N MET A 6 3.39 -0.92 -0.65
CA MET A 6 3.28 -0.19 0.60
C MET A 6 3.38 -1.15 1.78
N ALA A 7 4.23 -0.80 2.73
CA ALA A 7 4.31 -1.51 4.00
C ALA A 7 3.57 -0.69 5.06
N THR A 8 2.66 -1.32 5.80
CA THR A 8 1.86 -0.63 6.81
C THR A 8 2.03 -1.26 8.19
N TYR A 9 2.01 -0.42 9.21
CA TYR A 9 1.92 -0.83 10.60
C TYR A 9 1.37 0.35 11.42
N ASN A 10 0.16 0.20 11.96
CA ASN A 10 -0.51 1.21 12.78
C ASN A 10 -0.49 2.61 12.14
N GLY A 11 -0.94 2.68 10.87
CA GLY A 11 -0.94 3.90 10.08
C GLY A 11 -2.28 4.59 9.96
N GLU A 12 -3.22 4.39 10.90
CA GLU A 12 -4.58 4.89 10.76
C GLU A 12 -4.70 6.40 10.55
N LYS A 13 -3.72 7.17 11.03
CA LYS A 13 -3.74 8.63 10.88
C LYS A 13 -3.47 9.11 9.46
N TYR A 14 -2.73 8.33 8.67
CA TYR A 14 -2.23 8.76 7.36
C TYR A 14 -2.77 7.92 6.21
N ILE A 15 -3.24 6.72 6.48
CA ILE A 15 -3.48 5.71 5.45
C ILE A 15 -4.53 6.14 4.42
N VAL A 16 -5.60 6.80 4.82
CA VAL A 16 -6.66 7.22 3.90
C VAL A 16 -6.14 8.25 2.91
N GLU A 17 -5.48 9.29 3.39
CA GLU A 17 -4.93 10.36 2.56
C GLU A 17 -3.87 9.81 1.61
N GLN A 18 -3.00 8.93 2.11
CA GLN A 18 -1.96 8.33 1.32
C GLN A 18 -2.53 7.46 0.20
N ILE A 19 -3.48 6.59 0.50
CA ILE A 19 -4.10 5.74 -0.51
C ILE A 19 -4.81 6.57 -1.56
N ASN A 20 -5.55 7.60 -1.16
CA ASN A 20 -6.19 8.51 -2.10
C ASN A 20 -5.18 9.13 -3.06
N SER A 21 -4.04 9.57 -2.54
CA SER A 21 -3.00 10.20 -3.37
C SER A 21 -2.39 9.21 -4.38
N ILE A 22 -2.29 7.94 -4.03
CA ILE A 22 -1.76 6.90 -4.92
C ILE A 22 -2.81 6.53 -5.97
N LEU A 23 -4.03 6.23 -5.55
CA LEU A 23 -5.10 5.79 -6.45
C LEU A 23 -5.43 6.84 -7.51
N SER A 24 -5.24 8.12 -7.21
CA SER A 24 -5.47 9.19 -8.18
C SER A 24 -4.44 9.21 -9.30
N GLN A 25 -3.32 8.51 -9.16
CA GLN A 25 -2.21 8.54 -10.12
C GLN A 25 -2.01 7.22 -10.87
N ILE A 26 -2.69 6.14 -10.50
CA ILE A 26 -2.55 4.86 -11.17
C ILE A 26 -3.82 4.52 -11.94
N LYS A 27 -3.66 3.63 -12.93
CA LYS A 27 -4.75 3.21 -13.81
C LYS A 27 -5.48 2.00 -13.25
N GLU A 28 -6.62 1.66 -13.85
CA GLU A 28 -7.38 0.47 -13.46
C GLU A 28 -6.59 -0.82 -13.63
N SER A 29 -5.65 -0.84 -14.58
CA SER A 29 -4.79 -2.01 -14.82
C SER A 29 -3.60 -2.09 -13.86
N ASP A 30 -3.38 -1.07 -13.05
CA ASP A 30 -2.30 -1.05 -12.06
C ASP A 30 -2.79 -1.60 -10.73
N GLU A 31 -1.87 -1.79 -9.78
CA GLU A 31 -2.21 -2.34 -8.47
C GLU A 31 -1.52 -1.60 -7.34
N LEU A 32 -2.16 -1.56 -6.18
CA LEU A 32 -1.58 -1.13 -4.93
C LEU A 32 -1.46 -2.36 -4.03
N VAL A 33 -0.24 -2.81 -3.79
CA VAL A 33 0.04 -3.99 -2.97
C VAL A 33 0.41 -3.53 -1.57
N ILE A 34 -0.41 -3.85 -0.60
CA ILE A 34 -0.20 -3.49 0.80
C ILE A 34 0.18 -4.73 1.58
N SER A 35 1.31 -4.66 2.28
CA SER A 35 1.69 -5.68 3.25
C SER A 35 1.58 -5.07 4.64
N ASP A 36 0.74 -5.65 5.49
CA ASP A 36 0.49 -5.16 6.84
C ASP A 36 1.16 -6.04 7.87
N ASP A 37 1.93 -5.42 8.76
CA ASP A 37 2.73 -6.11 9.78
C ASP A 37 1.97 -6.21 11.11
N GLY A 38 0.71 -6.64 11.04
CA GLY A 38 -0.10 -6.90 12.23
C GLY A 38 -0.61 -5.64 12.93
N SER A 39 -1.15 -4.67 12.18
CA SER A 39 -1.71 -3.45 12.77
C SER A 39 -2.77 -3.76 13.82
N ASN A 40 -2.70 -3.06 14.95
CA ASN A 40 -3.66 -3.18 16.06
C ASN A 40 -4.73 -2.09 16.03
N ASP A 41 -4.57 -1.10 15.18
CA ASP A 41 -5.48 0.04 15.06
C ASP A 41 -6.47 -0.18 13.89
N THR A 42 -7.10 0.88 13.41
CA THR A 42 -8.10 0.79 12.33
C THR A 42 -7.48 0.87 10.93
N THR A 43 -6.17 0.66 10.78
CA THR A 43 -5.49 0.72 9.47
C THR A 43 -6.17 -0.15 8.43
N ILE A 44 -6.35 -1.45 8.71
CA ILE A 44 -6.92 -2.39 7.75
C ILE A 44 -8.37 -2.06 7.43
N GLU A 45 -9.16 -1.68 8.43
CA GLU A 45 -10.56 -1.29 8.22
C GLU A 45 -10.66 -0.11 7.25
N LYS A 46 -9.77 0.87 7.40
CA LYS A 46 -9.73 2.04 6.51
C LYS A 46 -9.32 1.67 5.10
N VAL A 47 -8.36 0.76 4.94
CA VAL A 47 -7.96 0.27 3.63
C VAL A 47 -9.13 -0.45 2.95
N LEU A 48 -9.80 -1.33 3.67
CA LEU A 48 -10.94 -2.08 3.13
C LEU A 48 -12.11 -1.16 2.76
N SER A 49 -12.25 -0.03 3.42
CA SER A 49 -13.35 0.90 3.16
C SER A 49 -13.30 1.54 1.76
N PHE A 50 -12.15 1.48 1.09
CA PHE A 50 -12.04 2.01 -0.28
C PHE A 50 -12.80 1.18 -1.30
N HIS A 51 -12.99 -0.11 -1.06
CA HIS A 51 -13.66 -1.03 -2.01
C HIS A 51 -13.11 -0.91 -3.42
N ASP A 52 -11.79 -0.73 -3.54
CA ASP A 52 -11.12 -0.54 -4.83
C ASP A 52 -10.44 -1.85 -5.25
N GLN A 53 -10.74 -2.30 -6.46
CA GLN A 53 -10.24 -3.57 -6.97
C GLN A 53 -8.73 -3.57 -7.20
N ARG A 54 -8.11 -2.40 -7.28
CA ARG A 54 -6.66 -2.27 -7.47
C ARG A 54 -5.88 -2.57 -6.19
N ILE A 55 -6.54 -2.50 -5.03
CA ILE A 55 -5.90 -2.72 -3.73
C ILE A 55 -5.84 -4.21 -3.42
N ARG A 56 -4.65 -4.69 -3.09
CA ARG A 56 -4.41 -6.05 -2.63
C ARG A 56 -3.71 -6.01 -1.30
N ILE A 57 -4.25 -6.71 -0.30
CA ILE A 57 -3.74 -6.69 1.06
C ILE A 57 -3.20 -8.06 1.43
N TYR A 58 -1.98 -8.06 1.98
CA TYR A 58 -1.34 -9.24 2.52
C TYR A 58 -0.95 -8.98 3.96
N HIS A 59 -1.08 -9.99 4.80
CA HIS A 59 -0.82 -9.87 6.24
C HIS A 59 0.42 -10.65 6.63
N GLY A 60 1.11 -10.17 7.66
CA GLY A 60 2.26 -10.87 8.21
C GLY A 60 2.57 -10.42 9.62
N HIS A 61 3.60 -11.01 10.19
CA HIS A 61 4.12 -10.65 11.50
C HIS A 61 5.64 -10.65 11.42
N PHE A 62 6.17 -9.62 10.78
CA PHE A 62 7.60 -9.54 10.49
C PHE A 62 8.37 -8.76 11.56
N HIS A 63 7.71 -7.85 12.25
CA HIS A 63 8.32 -6.91 13.19
C HIS A 63 9.50 -6.16 12.57
N SER A 64 9.40 -5.90 11.26
CA SER A 64 10.48 -5.29 10.49
C SER A 64 9.91 -4.58 9.26
N PRO A 65 10.17 -3.28 9.08
CA PRO A 65 9.75 -2.57 7.88
C PRO A 65 10.35 -3.18 6.61
N ILE A 66 11.61 -3.63 6.68
CA ILE A 66 12.30 -4.22 5.53
C ILE A 66 11.59 -5.50 5.06
N TYR A 67 11.33 -6.43 5.97
CA TYR A 67 10.66 -7.68 5.63
C TYR A 67 9.22 -7.44 5.22
N ASN A 68 8.57 -6.43 5.79
CA ASN A 68 7.22 -6.07 5.41
C ASN A 68 7.18 -5.57 3.95
N PHE A 69 8.12 -4.71 3.55
CA PHE A 69 8.26 -4.26 2.17
C PHE A 69 8.59 -5.42 1.23
N GLU A 70 9.50 -6.30 1.63
CA GLU A 70 9.84 -7.47 0.83
C GLU A 70 8.61 -8.33 0.56
N ASN A 71 7.73 -8.47 1.54
CA ASN A 71 6.49 -9.24 1.35
C ASN A 71 5.58 -8.57 0.32
N ALA A 72 5.47 -7.26 0.33
CA ALA A 72 4.70 -6.54 -0.68
C ALA A 72 5.31 -6.72 -2.07
N ILE A 73 6.61 -6.54 -2.19
CA ILE A 73 7.32 -6.69 -3.47
C ILE A 73 7.18 -8.10 -4.03
N LYS A 74 7.27 -9.10 -3.16
CA LYS A 74 7.12 -10.51 -3.53
C LYS A 74 5.77 -10.78 -4.21
N HIS A 75 4.72 -10.07 -3.80
CA HIS A 75 3.39 -10.25 -4.36
C HIS A 75 3.08 -9.32 -5.52
N ALA A 76 3.97 -8.38 -5.84
CA ALA A 76 3.77 -7.44 -6.93
C ALA A 76 3.88 -8.15 -8.28
N LYS A 77 2.98 -7.82 -9.19
CA LYS A 77 2.89 -8.44 -10.52
C LYS A 77 3.27 -7.51 -11.66
N GLY A 78 3.46 -6.23 -11.36
CA GLY A 78 3.76 -5.23 -12.38
C GLY A 78 5.20 -5.25 -12.86
N ASP A 79 5.40 -4.61 -14.01
CA ASP A 79 6.73 -4.48 -14.62
C ASP A 79 7.54 -3.35 -14.01
N VAL A 80 6.84 -2.36 -13.46
CA VAL A 80 7.43 -1.20 -12.79
C VAL A 80 6.92 -1.18 -11.35
N ILE A 81 7.84 -1.07 -10.40
CA ILE A 81 7.50 -1.10 -8.98
C ILE A 81 7.88 0.24 -8.34
N PHE A 82 6.90 0.88 -7.71
CA PHE A 82 7.12 2.04 -6.86
C PHE A 82 6.98 1.63 -5.40
N LEU A 83 7.85 2.16 -4.53
CA LEU A 83 7.77 1.93 -3.10
C LEU A 83 7.14 3.14 -2.41
N SER A 84 6.27 2.90 -1.45
CA SER A 84 5.60 3.94 -0.68
C SER A 84 5.54 3.58 0.80
N ASP A 85 6.05 4.45 1.66
CA ASP A 85 5.89 4.33 3.10
C ASP A 85 4.46 4.74 3.49
N GLN A 86 3.96 4.24 4.61
CA GLN A 86 2.57 4.47 5.02
C GLN A 86 2.23 5.94 5.30
N ASP A 87 3.22 6.79 5.56
CA ASP A 87 3.03 8.21 5.81
C ASP A 87 3.50 9.10 4.64
N ASP A 88 3.78 8.48 3.49
CA ASP A 88 4.29 9.16 2.30
C ASP A 88 3.14 9.55 1.38
N ILE A 89 2.73 10.82 1.44
CA ILE A 89 1.66 11.32 0.58
C ILE A 89 2.23 11.64 -0.80
N TRP A 90 1.64 11.03 -1.81
CA TRP A 90 2.10 11.21 -3.19
C TRP A 90 1.60 12.54 -3.75
N LEU A 91 2.55 13.37 -4.16
CA LEU A 91 2.23 14.59 -4.87
C LEU A 91 1.86 14.28 -6.33
N PRO A 92 1.04 15.14 -6.98
CA PRO A 92 0.72 14.95 -8.39
C PRO A 92 2.00 14.82 -9.24
N GLY A 93 1.98 13.86 -10.15
CA GLY A 93 3.11 13.64 -11.05
C GLY A 93 4.14 12.63 -10.55
N ARG A 94 3.92 11.97 -9.39
CA ARG A 94 4.82 10.93 -8.90
C ARG A 94 4.93 9.77 -9.89
N VAL A 95 3.82 9.38 -10.46
CA VAL A 95 3.74 8.38 -11.50
C VAL A 95 3.77 9.06 -12.87
#